data_b471ed80d23f1f29a504507d99c39e1b
#
_entry.id   b471ed80d23f1f29a504507d99c39e1b
#
_cell.length_a   1.000
_cell.length_b   1.000
_cell.length_c   1.000
_cell.angle_alpha   90.00
_cell.angle_beta   90.00
_cell.angle_gamma   90.00
#
_symmetry.space_group_name_H-M   'P 1'
#
loop_
_entity.id
_entity.type
_entity.pdbx_description
1 polymer ?
#
loop_
_entity_poly.entity_id
_entity_poly.type
_entity_poly.pdbx_seq_one_letter_code
_entity_poly.pdbx_strand_id
1 'polypeptide(L)'
;MSGETGRDRPDWWLHEVPETEDGTRIDRYLRRLVTGLSQGPVEKMLRTGLIRLDGAKAKPATRLEAGQTLRLPPHLRDGGVKDAPATQKQAPKLTPQIRKQFDSMHLAEGDGWLAINKPPGLAVQGGSGTSRHVDGMLQALAEGDEDRMRLVHRIDKDTSGVLLLARDRVAARHLTRAFQQQDMEKTYLALVAGAPPETLEMKGALLKRGGPGGEMMAVDPEGQPSHSSLRLIEPAGVRMALVALQPRTGRTHQLRVHMAHEGHPIIGDGKYGGARAHPGARPGAHPGGGIAGKLYLHAWRLRLADGTLIEAPLPAHFRDTLATLGLAVPGADWQFAARG
;
A
#
# COMPACT_ATOMS: atom_id res chain seq x y z
N MET A 1 -29.89 -57.81 12.57
CA MET A 1 -30.51 -56.71 11.80
C MET A 1 -30.30 -55.45 12.60
N SER A 2 -29.30 -54.71 12.31
CA SER A 2 -29.00 -53.43 12.97
C SER A 2 -28.88 -52.38 11.84
N GLY A 3 -29.90 -51.54 11.69
CA GLY A 3 -29.94 -50.45 10.75
C GLY A 3 -28.96 -49.37 11.14
N GLU A 4 -27.93 -49.14 10.36
CA GLU A 4 -27.13 -47.93 10.41
C GLU A 4 -27.94 -46.81 9.78
N THR A 5 -28.45 -45.94 10.66
CA THR A 5 -29.04 -44.67 10.28
C THR A 5 -27.98 -43.81 9.65
N GLY A 6 -28.12 -43.57 8.35
CA GLY A 6 -27.29 -42.64 7.58
C GLY A 6 -27.35 -41.26 8.21
N ARG A 7 -26.23 -40.83 8.79
CA ARG A 7 -26.04 -39.43 9.17
C ARG A 7 -26.04 -38.60 7.89
N ASP A 8 -27.03 -37.73 7.77
CA ASP A 8 -27.13 -36.71 6.73
C ASP A 8 -25.78 -36.01 6.56
N ARG A 9 -25.04 -36.35 5.51
CA ARG A 9 -23.85 -35.59 5.11
C ARG A 9 -24.36 -34.23 4.65
N PRO A 10 -23.87 -33.12 5.21
CA PRO A 10 -24.27 -31.80 4.73
C PRO A 10 -24.03 -31.72 3.23
N ASP A 11 -25.08 -31.32 2.49
CA ASP A 11 -25.04 -31.18 1.01
C ASP A 11 -24.17 -29.97 0.65
N TRP A 12 -22.86 -30.20 0.57
CA TRP A 12 -21.88 -29.16 0.27
C TRP A 12 -22.16 -28.55 -1.11
N TRP A 13 -22.16 -27.22 -1.18
CA TRP A 13 -22.27 -26.51 -2.43
C TRP A 13 -20.94 -26.59 -3.19
N LEU A 14 -20.93 -27.35 -4.29
CA LEU A 14 -19.83 -27.38 -5.25
C LEU A 14 -20.09 -26.33 -6.32
N HIS A 15 -19.13 -25.42 -6.51
CA HIS A 15 -19.25 -24.31 -7.44
C HIS A 15 -17.98 -24.25 -8.30
N GLU A 16 -18.15 -24.33 -9.61
CA GLU A 16 -17.08 -24.23 -10.59
C GLU A 16 -16.72 -22.76 -10.86
N VAL A 17 -15.45 -22.45 -10.90
CA VAL A 17 -14.93 -21.12 -11.19
C VAL A 17 -15.09 -20.82 -12.69
N PRO A 18 -15.87 -19.80 -13.07
CA PRO A 18 -16.08 -19.46 -14.47
C PRO A 18 -14.83 -18.81 -15.07
N GLU A 19 -14.68 -18.86 -16.40
CA GLU A 19 -13.56 -18.26 -17.15
C GLU A 19 -13.39 -16.77 -16.88
N THR A 20 -14.49 -16.06 -16.67
CA THR A 20 -14.47 -14.62 -16.36
C THR A 20 -13.78 -14.26 -15.04
N GLU A 21 -13.55 -15.27 -14.18
CA GLU A 21 -12.93 -15.10 -12.87
C GLU A 21 -11.52 -15.67 -12.79
N ASP A 22 -10.96 -16.08 -13.93
CA ASP A 22 -9.56 -16.50 -14.01
C ASP A 22 -8.62 -15.43 -13.48
N GLY A 23 -7.64 -15.82 -12.65
CA GLY A 23 -6.71 -14.91 -11.98
C GLY A 23 -7.30 -14.06 -10.84
N THR A 24 -8.60 -14.15 -10.57
CA THR A 24 -9.25 -13.43 -9.46
C THR A 24 -8.85 -14.04 -8.11
N ARG A 25 -8.67 -13.21 -7.09
CA ARG A 25 -8.42 -13.70 -5.72
C ARG A 25 -9.69 -14.34 -5.15
N ILE A 26 -9.52 -15.51 -4.51
CA ILE A 26 -10.61 -16.28 -3.91
C ILE A 26 -11.44 -15.47 -2.89
N ASP A 27 -10.80 -14.64 -2.05
CA ASP A 27 -11.50 -13.80 -1.07
C ASP A 27 -12.40 -12.75 -1.73
N ARG A 28 -11.99 -12.19 -2.86
CA ARG A 28 -12.80 -11.23 -3.64
C ARG A 28 -13.93 -11.92 -4.37
N TYR A 29 -13.65 -13.07 -4.96
CA TYR A 29 -14.64 -13.84 -5.67
C TYR A 29 -15.78 -14.29 -4.75
N LEU A 30 -15.46 -14.89 -3.61
CA LEU A 30 -16.44 -15.35 -2.63
C LEU A 30 -17.37 -14.24 -2.14
N ARG A 31 -16.85 -13.02 -1.96
CA ARG A 31 -17.67 -11.87 -1.55
C ARG A 31 -18.60 -11.34 -2.63
N ARG A 32 -18.35 -11.65 -3.90
CA ARG A 32 -19.28 -11.36 -4.99
C ARG A 32 -20.28 -12.50 -5.20
N LEU A 33 -19.79 -13.72 -5.08
CA LEU A 33 -20.61 -14.93 -5.25
C LEU A 33 -21.70 -15.04 -4.17
N VAL A 34 -21.38 -14.67 -2.94
CA VAL A 34 -22.30 -14.79 -1.80
C VAL A 34 -22.63 -13.39 -1.25
N THR A 35 -23.86 -12.97 -1.49
CA THR A 35 -24.35 -11.65 -1.03
C THR A 35 -24.29 -11.56 0.50
N GLY A 36 -23.75 -10.45 1.02
CA GLY A 36 -23.64 -10.20 2.48
C GLY A 36 -22.43 -10.84 3.15
N LEU A 37 -21.60 -11.60 2.44
CA LEU A 37 -20.41 -12.21 3.01
C LEU A 37 -19.27 -11.19 3.15
N SER A 38 -18.94 -10.82 4.40
CA SER A 38 -17.85 -9.86 4.70
C SER A 38 -16.48 -10.55 4.75
N GLN A 39 -15.40 -9.74 4.74
CA GLN A 39 -14.02 -10.25 4.66
C GLN A 39 -13.63 -11.16 5.82
N GLY A 40 -13.96 -10.80 7.06
CA GLY A 40 -13.59 -11.58 8.24
C GLY A 40 -14.12 -13.02 8.23
N PRO A 41 -15.41 -13.25 8.00
CA PRO A 41 -15.98 -14.61 7.80
C PRO A 41 -15.31 -15.38 6.66
N VAL A 42 -15.05 -14.75 5.49
CA VAL A 42 -14.34 -15.40 4.38
C VAL A 42 -12.97 -15.90 4.81
N GLU A 43 -12.17 -15.02 5.42
CA GLU A 43 -10.83 -15.36 5.89
C GLU A 43 -10.86 -16.47 6.95
N LYS A 44 -11.83 -16.43 7.86
CA LYS A 44 -12.02 -17.47 8.89
C LYS A 44 -12.35 -18.82 8.23
N MET A 45 -13.30 -18.86 7.29
CA MET A 45 -13.72 -20.10 6.62
C MET A 45 -12.59 -20.70 5.75
N LEU A 46 -11.81 -19.88 5.05
CA LEU A 46 -10.62 -20.32 4.31
C LEU A 46 -9.55 -20.88 5.25
N ARG A 47 -9.23 -20.17 6.32
CA ARG A 47 -8.23 -20.58 7.31
C ARG A 47 -8.60 -21.89 8.01
N THR A 48 -9.86 -22.06 8.37
CA THR A 48 -10.35 -23.30 9.02
C THR A 48 -10.52 -24.46 8.05
N GLY A 49 -10.47 -24.21 6.72
CA GLY A 49 -10.70 -25.21 5.68
C GLY A 49 -12.18 -25.57 5.50
N LEU A 50 -13.07 -24.74 6.00
CA LEU A 50 -14.51 -24.86 5.76
C LEU A 50 -14.82 -24.57 4.27
N ILE A 51 -14.12 -23.63 3.66
CA ILE A 51 -14.06 -23.45 2.20
C ILE A 51 -12.80 -24.10 1.68
N ARG A 52 -12.93 -24.88 0.61
CA ARG A 52 -11.80 -25.54 -0.07
C ARG A 52 -11.84 -25.30 -1.58
N LEU A 53 -10.66 -25.25 -2.17
CA LEU A 53 -10.44 -25.17 -3.61
C LEU A 53 -9.82 -26.49 -4.08
N ASP A 54 -10.45 -27.19 -4.99
CA ASP A 54 -10.05 -28.53 -5.47
C ASP A 54 -9.73 -29.50 -4.32
N GLY A 55 -10.54 -29.45 -3.26
CA GLY A 55 -10.36 -30.26 -2.05
C GLY A 55 -9.28 -29.78 -1.08
N ALA A 56 -8.42 -28.84 -1.47
CA ALA A 56 -7.32 -28.30 -0.64
C ALA A 56 -7.71 -27.02 0.12
N LYS A 57 -6.96 -26.69 1.19
CA LYS A 57 -7.07 -25.40 1.87
C LYS A 57 -6.48 -24.30 0.99
N ALA A 58 -7.19 -23.20 0.87
CA ALA A 58 -6.71 -22.02 0.14
C ALA A 58 -6.47 -20.82 1.08
N LYS A 59 -5.50 -19.98 0.74
CA LYS A 59 -5.26 -18.70 1.42
C LYS A 59 -6.17 -17.62 0.80
N PRO A 60 -6.56 -16.55 1.55
CA PRO A 60 -7.38 -15.47 1.01
C PRO A 60 -6.82 -14.83 -0.27
N ALA A 61 -5.51 -14.82 -0.41
CA ALA A 61 -4.82 -14.26 -1.58
C ALA A 61 -4.65 -15.26 -2.74
N THR A 62 -5.05 -16.53 -2.60
CA THR A 62 -4.97 -17.54 -3.68
C THR A 62 -5.72 -17.02 -4.89
N ARG A 63 -5.11 -17.11 -6.06
CA ARG A 63 -5.75 -16.79 -7.34
C ARG A 63 -6.44 -18.04 -7.88
N LEU A 64 -7.65 -17.82 -8.35
CA LEU A 64 -8.47 -18.86 -8.96
C LEU A 64 -8.05 -19.09 -10.41
N GLU A 65 -8.19 -20.31 -10.86
CA GLU A 65 -8.08 -20.69 -12.26
C GLU A 65 -9.46 -21.16 -12.75
N ALA A 66 -9.79 -20.86 -14.01
CA ALA A 66 -11.03 -21.30 -14.61
C ALA A 66 -11.16 -22.83 -14.54
N GLY A 67 -12.36 -23.33 -14.25
CA GLY A 67 -12.64 -24.76 -14.11
C GLY A 67 -12.31 -25.38 -12.75
N GLN A 68 -11.63 -24.65 -11.84
CA GLN A 68 -11.42 -25.12 -10.47
C GLN A 68 -12.74 -25.25 -9.71
N THR A 69 -12.81 -26.17 -8.76
CA THR A 69 -14.03 -26.41 -7.96
C THR A 69 -13.88 -25.87 -6.54
N LEU A 70 -14.76 -24.93 -6.17
CA LEU A 70 -14.94 -24.45 -4.81
C LEU A 70 -15.96 -25.32 -4.06
N ARG A 71 -15.56 -25.85 -2.92
CA ARG A 71 -16.45 -26.51 -1.97
C ARG A 71 -16.86 -25.54 -0.88
N LEU A 72 -18.13 -25.19 -0.83
CA LEU A 72 -18.71 -24.16 0.03
C LEU A 72 -19.70 -24.78 1.02
N PRO A 73 -19.85 -24.22 2.24
CA PRO A 73 -20.91 -24.63 3.16
C PRO A 73 -22.31 -24.46 2.55
N PRO A 74 -23.25 -25.40 2.80
CA PRO A 74 -24.58 -25.35 2.22
C PRO A 74 -25.35 -24.06 2.48
N HIS A 75 -25.22 -23.52 3.68
CA HIS A 75 -25.89 -22.26 4.08
C HIS A 75 -25.49 -21.03 3.26
N LEU A 76 -24.38 -21.09 2.53
CA LEU A 76 -23.96 -20.01 1.64
C LEU A 76 -24.70 -20.04 0.27
N ARG A 77 -25.29 -21.18 -0.10
CA ARG A 77 -26.04 -21.34 -1.35
C ARG A 77 -27.37 -20.61 -1.32
N ASP A 78 -28.03 -20.63 -0.17
CA ASP A 78 -29.41 -20.10 -0.02
C ASP A 78 -29.43 -18.60 0.39
N GLY A 79 -28.36 -17.87 0.10
CA GLY A 79 -28.30 -16.40 0.27
C GLY A 79 -28.20 -15.91 1.70
N GLY A 80 -27.58 -16.71 2.61
CA GLY A 80 -27.74 -16.29 3.94
C GLY A 80 -26.63 -16.45 4.96
N VAL A 81 -25.71 -15.52 5.11
CA VAL A 81 -25.21 -15.20 6.44
C VAL A 81 -26.24 -14.28 7.10
N LYS A 82 -27.13 -14.85 7.92
CA LYS A 82 -28.04 -14.08 8.79
C LYS A 82 -27.27 -13.50 9.98
N ASP A 83 -26.20 -12.76 9.75
CA ASP A 83 -25.55 -12.03 10.83
C ASP A 83 -24.88 -10.77 10.29
N ALA A 84 -25.43 -9.69 10.75
CA ALA A 84 -25.11 -8.29 10.54
C ALA A 84 -25.34 -7.79 9.10
N PRO A 85 -26.09 -6.69 8.95
CA PRO A 85 -26.09 -5.98 7.70
C PRO A 85 -24.61 -5.65 7.40
N ALA A 86 -24.06 -6.31 6.39
CA ALA A 86 -22.89 -5.77 5.74
C ALA A 86 -23.33 -4.36 5.36
N THR A 87 -22.93 -3.40 6.17
CA THR A 87 -22.96 -2.00 5.77
C THR A 87 -22.14 -2.00 4.48
N GLN A 88 -22.79 -2.20 3.34
CA GLN A 88 -22.27 -1.70 2.08
C GLN A 88 -22.01 -0.24 2.41
N LYS A 89 -20.73 0.06 2.73
CA LYS A 89 -20.32 1.45 2.84
C LYS A 89 -20.68 2.01 1.47
N GLN A 90 -21.81 2.72 1.42
CA GLN A 90 -22.22 3.41 0.21
C GLN A 90 -20.99 4.14 -0.31
N ALA A 91 -20.71 4.00 -1.60
CA ALA A 91 -19.63 4.76 -2.22
C ALA A 91 -19.78 6.21 -1.73
N PRO A 92 -18.68 6.84 -1.29
CA PRO A 92 -18.75 8.21 -0.82
C PRO A 92 -19.42 9.04 -1.92
N LYS A 93 -20.46 9.80 -1.57
CA LYS A 93 -21.11 10.68 -2.54
C LYS A 93 -20.09 11.71 -3.01
N LEU A 94 -20.07 11.95 -4.31
CA LEU A 94 -19.27 13.03 -4.89
C LEU A 94 -19.69 14.36 -4.28
N THR A 95 -18.73 15.07 -3.70
CA THR A 95 -18.91 16.44 -3.20
C THR A 95 -17.97 17.38 -3.93
N PRO A 96 -18.29 18.68 -4.03
CA PRO A 96 -17.38 19.67 -4.63
C PRO A 96 -15.98 19.66 -3.98
N GLN A 97 -15.91 19.38 -2.67
CA GLN A 97 -14.65 19.29 -1.94
C GLN A 97 -13.80 18.09 -2.39
N ILE A 98 -14.43 16.90 -2.60
CA ILE A 98 -13.72 15.72 -3.09
C ILE A 98 -13.13 15.99 -4.47
N ARG A 99 -13.92 16.57 -5.40
CA ARG A 99 -13.47 16.94 -6.74
C ARG A 99 -12.33 17.94 -6.67
N LYS A 100 -12.53 19.06 -6.01
CA LYS A 100 -11.50 20.11 -5.87
C LYS A 100 -10.19 19.58 -5.28
N GLN A 101 -10.29 18.70 -4.25
CA GLN A 101 -9.11 18.08 -3.66
C GLN A 101 -8.42 17.15 -4.66
N PHE A 102 -9.17 16.31 -5.37
CA PHE A 102 -8.60 15.38 -6.35
C PHE A 102 -7.92 16.15 -7.48
N ASP A 103 -8.58 17.15 -8.04
CA ASP A 103 -8.04 17.98 -9.12
C ASP A 103 -6.76 18.72 -8.71
N SER A 104 -6.69 19.18 -7.44
CA SER A 104 -5.48 19.85 -6.91
C SER A 104 -4.27 18.91 -6.73
N MET A 105 -4.47 17.60 -6.80
CA MET A 105 -3.38 16.62 -6.74
C MET A 105 -2.83 16.22 -8.11
N HIS A 106 -3.45 16.66 -9.22
CA HIS A 106 -3.02 16.27 -10.56
C HIS A 106 -1.55 16.65 -10.81
N LEU A 107 -0.78 15.72 -11.36
CA LEU A 107 0.63 15.93 -11.76
C LEU A 107 0.83 15.82 -13.26
N ALA A 108 0.45 14.69 -13.83
CA ALA A 108 0.65 14.34 -15.21
C ALA A 108 -0.30 13.23 -15.63
N GLU A 109 -0.50 13.05 -16.92
CA GLU A 109 -1.30 11.97 -17.46
C GLU A 109 -0.72 11.49 -18.78
N GLY A 110 -1.09 10.27 -19.18
CA GLY A 110 -0.69 9.67 -20.43
C GLY A 110 -1.66 8.57 -20.83
N ASP A 111 -1.27 7.76 -21.80
CA ASP A 111 -2.11 6.68 -22.29
C ASP A 111 -2.38 5.66 -21.19
N GLY A 112 -3.65 5.56 -20.79
CA GLY A 112 -4.13 4.64 -19.76
C GLY A 112 -3.75 4.98 -18.31
N TRP A 113 -3.04 6.08 -18.02
CA TRP A 113 -2.65 6.43 -16.66
C TRP A 113 -2.86 7.91 -16.30
N LEU A 114 -2.99 8.14 -15.00
CA LEU A 114 -2.99 9.45 -14.35
C LEU A 114 -2.06 9.39 -13.14
N ALA A 115 -1.21 10.37 -12.97
CA ALA A 115 -0.36 10.54 -11.79
C ALA A 115 -0.86 11.69 -10.92
N ILE A 116 -0.88 11.48 -9.61
CA ILE A 116 -1.25 12.50 -8.62
C ILE A 116 -0.14 12.71 -7.59
N ASN A 117 0.00 13.95 -7.08
CA ASN A 117 0.81 14.27 -5.92
C ASN A 117 -0.02 14.04 -4.65
N LYS A 118 0.04 12.84 -4.08
CA LYS A 118 -0.70 12.51 -2.86
C LYS A 118 -0.16 13.33 -1.68
N PRO A 119 -0.97 14.12 -0.96
CA PRO A 119 -0.52 14.81 0.23
C PRO A 119 -0.24 13.83 1.38
N PRO A 120 0.61 14.21 2.35
CA PRO A 120 0.80 13.44 3.57
C PRO A 120 -0.51 13.39 4.38
N GLY A 121 -0.74 12.31 5.11
CA GLY A 121 -1.95 12.10 5.93
C GLY A 121 -3.16 11.56 5.17
N LEU A 122 -3.15 11.52 3.82
CA LEU A 122 -4.19 10.91 3.01
C LEU A 122 -3.86 9.43 2.74
N ALA A 123 -4.72 8.53 3.19
CA ALA A 123 -4.55 7.10 2.92
C ALA A 123 -4.85 6.79 1.44
N VAL A 124 -4.16 5.79 0.86
CA VAL A 124 -4.46 5.31 -0.49
C VAL A 124 -5.73 4.46 -0.50
N GLN A 125 -5.86 3.54 0.46
CA GLN A 125 -7.02 2.65 0.60
C GLN A 125 -7.64 2.78 1.98
N GLY A 126 -8.95 2.49 2.08
CA GLY A 126 -9.66 2.43 3.35
C GLY A 126 -9.16 1.29 4.23
N GLY A 127 -9.25 1.49 5.55
CA GLY A 127 -8.95 0.51 6.59
C GLY A 127 -9.80 0.81 7.82
N SER A 128 -9.59 0.08 8.92
CA SER A 128 -10.30 0.32 10.17
C SER A 128 -10.12 1.78 10.61
N GLY A 129 -11.21 2.52 10.71
CA GLY A 129 -11.20 3.93 11.14
C GLY A 129 -10.78 4.97 10.08
N THR A 130 -10.57 4.58 8.81
CA THR A 130 -10.19 5.52 7.74
C THR A 130 -11.37 5.74 6.79
N SER A 131 -12.04 6.89 6.94
CA SER A 131 -13.19 7.28 6.10
C SER A 131 -12.78 8.01 4.81
N ARG A 132 -11.61 8.67 4.80
CA ARG A 132 -11.12 9.49 3.68
C ARG A 132 -9.85 8.88 3.10
N HIS A 133 -9.92 8.40 1.87
CA HIS A 133 -8.82 7.77 1.16
C HIS A 133 -8.96 7.93 -0.36
N VAL A 134 -7.86 7.81 -1.10
CA VAL A 134 -7.85 7.99 -2.56
C VAL A 134 -8.83 7.04 -3.24
N ASP A 135 -8.84 5.74 -2.90
CA ASP A 135 -9.76 4.76 -3.50
C ASP A 135 -11.25 5.17 -3.34
N GLY A 136 -11.61 5.76 -2.18
CA GLY A 136 -12.95 6.31 -1.97
C GLY A 136 -13.24 7.54 -2.83
N MET A 137 -12.24 8.40 -3.07
CA MET A 137 -12.40 9.52 -4.00
C MET A 137 -12.60 9.02 -5.43
N LEU A 138 -11.83 8.01 -5.87
CA LEU A 138 -11.99 7.40 -7.20
C LEU A 138 -13.37 6.76 -7.36
N GLN A 139 -13.91 6.16 -6.31
CA GLN A 139 -15.28 5.64 -6.30
C GLN A 139 -16.33 6.76 -6.45
N ALA A 140 -16.15 7.86 -5.73
CA ALA A 140 -17.06 8.98 -5.77
C ALA A 140 -17.03 9.74 -7.10
N LEU A 141 -15.88 9.77 -7.78
CA LEU A 141 -15.68 10.46 -9.05
C LEU A 141 -16.19 9.67 -10.26
N ALA A 142 -16.34 8.35 -10.12
CA ALA A 142 -16.80 7.49 -11.21
C ALA A 142 -18.33 7.58 -11.39
N GLU A 143 -18.77 7.66 -12.62
CA GLU A 143 -20.20 7.56 -12.98
C GLU A 143 -20.66 6.09 -13.03
N GLY A 144 -19.72 5.17 -13.27
CA GLY A 144 -19.91 3.73 -13.28
C GLY A 144 -18.62 2.96 -12.93
N ASP A 145 -18.70 1.63 -12.86
CA ASP A 145 -17.49 0.82 -12.55
C ASP A 145 -16.52 0.78 -13.74
N GLU A 146 -16.97 1.03 -14.96
CA GLU A 146 -16.15 1.05 -16.16
C GLU A 146 -15.28 2.30 -16.22
N ASP A 147 -15.84 3.47 -15.88
CA ASP A 147 -15.15 4.77 -15.89
C ASP A 147 -14.30 5.00 -14.65
N ARG A 148 -14.30 4.05 -13.73
CA ARG A 148 -13.57 4.17 -12.48
C ARG A 148 -12.07 4.00 -12.68
N MET A 149 -11.31 5.03 -12.34
CA MET A 149 -9.85 4.92 -12.18
C MET A 149 -9.49 3.92 -11.08
N ARG A 150 -8.36 3.23 -11.23
CA ARG A 150 -7.96 2.11 -10.37
C ARG A 150 -6.57 2.32 -9.79
N LEU A 151 -6.42 1.88 -8.54
CA LEU A 151 -5.12 1.83 -7.87
C LEU A 151 -4.29 0.68 -8.45
N VAL A 152 -3.03 0.96 -8.80
CA VAL A 152 -2.07 -0.02 -9.30
C VAL A 152 -0.91 -0.26 -8.33
N HIS A 153 -0.67 0.70 -7.44
CA HIS A 153 0.28 0.58 -6.33
C HIS A 153 -0.20 1.40 -5.13
N ARG A 154 0.58 1.40 -4.06
CA ARG A 154 0.29 2.20 -2.87
C ARG A 154 1.55 2.79 -2.28
N ILE A 155 1.40 3.96 -1.65
CA ILE A 155 2.35 4.55 -0.72
C ILE A 155 1.66 4.72 0.64
N ASP A 156 2.42 4.86 1.71
CA ASP A 156 1.86 4.93 3.06
C ASP A 156 1.01 6.20 3.26
N LYS A 157 0.12 6.18 4.27
CA LYS A 157 -0.76 7.30 4.58
C LYS A 157 0.02 8.61 4.74
N ASP A 158 1.11 8.57 5.51
CA ASP A 158 1.88 9.76 5.86
C ASP A 158 3.01 10.07 4.85
N THR A 159 3.29 9.16 3.93
CA THR A 159 4.17 9.40 2.77
C THR A 159 3.43 10.24 1.74
N SER A 160 4.07 11.29 1.25
CA SER A 160 3.56 12.15 0.16
C SER A 160 4.20 11.78 -1.19
N GLY A 161 3.70 12.35 -2.30
CA GLY A 161 4.33 12.26 -3.60
C GLY A 161 3.58 11.44 -4.64
N VAL A 162 4.30 10.98 -5.66
CA VAL A 162 3.72 10.33 -6.84
C VAL A 162 2.91 9.09 -6.47
N LEU A 163 1.65 9.11 -6.85
CA LEU A 163 0.77 7.94 -6.87
C LEU A 163 0.20 7.79 -8.27
N LEU A 164 0.51 6.67 -8.92
CA LEU A 164 0.03 6.34 -10.26
C LEU A 164 -1.32 5.62 -10.19
N LEU A 165 -2.24 6.04 -11.02
CA LEU A 165 -3.59 5.48 -11.18
C LEU A 165 -3.74 4.96 -12.60
N ALA A 166 -4.49 3.89 -12.79
CA ALA A 166 -4.93 3.44 -14.11
C ALA A 166 -6.30 4.04 -14.43
N ARG A 167 -6.52 4.45 -15.68
CA ARG A 167 -7.79 5.01 -16.13
C ARG A 167 -8.89 3.96 -16.27
N ASP A 168 -8.50 2.72 -16.60
CA ASP A 168 -9.43 1.61 -16.82
C ASP A 168 -8.88 0.27 -16.33
N ARG A 169 -9.61 -0.82 -16.58
CA ARG A 169 -9.23 -2.18 -16.17
C ARG A 169 -8.06 -2.75 -16.96
N VAL A 170 -7.94 -2.40 -18.24
CA VAL A 170 -6.86 -2.90 -19.11
C VAL A 170 -5.54 -2.29 -18.67
N ALA A 171 -5.49 -0.97 -18.57
CA ALA A 171 -4.35 -0.23 -18.05
C ALA A 171 -3.97 -0.68 -16.64
N ALA A 172 -4.97 -0.93 -15.76
CA ALA A 172 -4.70 -1.43 -14.40
C ALA A 172 -3.96 -2.77 -14.38
N ARG A 173 -4.29 -3.70 -15.29
CA ARG A 173 -3.58 -4.98 -15.42
C ARG A 173 -2.14 -4.78 -15.87
N HIS A 174 -1.93 -3.97 -16.92
CA HIS A 174 -0.60 -3.67 -17.46
C HIS A 174 0.29 -2.99 -16.42
N LEU A 175 -0.18 -1.91 -15.82
CA LEU A 175 0.59 -1.16 -14.82
C LEU A 175 0.86 -1.99 -13.54
N THR A 176 -0.12 -2.77 -13.07
CA THR A 176 0.10 -3.66 -11.92
C THR A 176 1.18 -4.70 -12.22
N ARG A 177 1.18 -5.27 -13.43
CA ARG A 177 2.21 -6.23 -13.86
C ARG A 177 3.58 -5.56 -13.90
N ALA A 178 3.70 -4.36 -14.48
CA ALA A 178 4.95 -3.61 -14.54
C ALA A 178 5.51 -3.31 -13.13
N PHE A 179 4.65 -2.92 -12.15
CA PHE A 179 5.08 -2.79 -10.76
C PHE A 179 5.56 -4.11 -10.14
N GLN A 180 4.93 -5.25 -10.46
CA GLN A 180 5.31 -6.57 -9.95
C GLN A 180 6.63 -7.06 -10.56
N GLN A 181 6.87 -6.78 -11.83
CA GLN A 181 8.10 -7.12 -12.57
C GLN A 181 9.25 -6.16 -12.27
N GLN A 182 9.01 -5.12 -11.48
CA GLN A 182 10.00 -4.08 -11.13
C GLN A 182 10.50 -3.28 -12.35
N ASP A 183 9.68 -3.19 -13.40
CA ASP A 183 9.99 -2.41 -14.61
C ASP A 183 9.85 -0.90 -14.39
N MET A 184 9.36 -0.49 -13.21
CA MET A 184 9.21 0.90 -12.81
C MET A 184 10.20 1.28 -11.71
N GLU A 185 10.93 2.36 -11.90
CA GLU A 185 11.85 2.86 -10.89
C GLU A 185 11.17 3.90 -9.99
N LYS A 186 11.23 3.65 -8.69
CA LYS A 186 10.67 4.52 -7.64
C LYS A 186 11.82 5.17 -6.89
N THR A 187 11.91 6.49 -6.90
CA THR A 187 12.87 7.22 -6.09
C THR A 187 12.15 8.08 -5.07
N TYR A 188 12.52 7.91 -3.82
CA TYR A 188 12.00 8.68 -2.70
C TYR A 188 13.07 9.63 -2.18
N LEU A 189 12.66 10.82 -1.72
CA LEU A 189 13.48 11.68 -0.89
C LEU A 189 13.10 11.47 0.57
N ALA A 190 14.11 11.42 1.45
CA ALA A 190 13.90 11.36 2.88
C ALA A 190 14.92 12.24 3.60
N LEU A 191 14.46 12.90 4.68
CA LEU A 191 15.36 13.47 5.68
C LEU A 191 15.52 12.42 6.79
N VAL A 192 16.75 12.04 7.10
CA VAL A 192 17.06 10.98 8.04
C VAL A 192 17.94 11.46 9.20
N ALA A 193 17.90 10.74 10.31
CA ALA A 193 18.74 11.04 11.47
C ALA A 193 20.17 10.53 11.28
N GLY A 194 21.15 11.37 11.67
CA GLY A 194 22.57 11.06 11.57
C GLY A 194 23.15 11.26 10.17
N ALA A 195 24.34 10.73 9.94
CA ALA A 195 25.07 10.78 8.68
C ALA A 195 25.23 9.35 8.15
N PRO A 196 24.35 8.86 7.29
CA PRO A 196 24.51 7.55 6.67
C PRO A 196 25.72 7.54 5.70
N PRO A 197 26.22 6.36 5.30
CA PRO A 197 27.25 6.27 4.26
C PRO A 197 26.73 6.81 2.92
N GLU A 198 27.66 7.08 1.99
CA GLU A 198 27.31 7.62 0.67
C GLU A 198 26.31 6.73 -0.08
N THR A 199 26.51 5.41 0.02
CA THR A 199 25.60 4.40 -0.52
C THR A 199 25.40 3.28 0.48
N LEU A 200 24.18 2.70 0.50
CA LEU A 200 23.86 1.58 1.37
C LEU A 200 22.81 0.67 0.72
N GLU A 201 23.10 -0.62 0.69
CA GLU A 201 22.16 -1.65 0.27
C GLU A 201 21.53 -2.32 1.51
N MET A 202 20.24 -2.14 1.67
CA MET A 202 19.46 -2.65 2.81
C MET A 202 18.67 -3.88 2.36
N LYS A 203 19.09 -5.05 2.78
CA LYS A 203 18.44 -6.34 2.50
C LYS A 203 17.95 -6.96 3.79
N GLY A 204 16.76 -7.53 3.76
CA GLY A 204 16.17 -8.22 4.90
C GLY A 204 14.82 -8.80 4.54
N ALA A 205 14.25 -9.57 5.45
CA ALA A 205 12.86 -10.02 5.32
C ALA A 205 12.01 -9.24 6.32
N LEU A 206 10.82 -8.82 5.92
CA LEU A 206 9.92 -8.02 6.74
C LEU A 206 8.70 -8.83 7.15
N LEU A 207 8.46 -8.92 8.45
CA LEU A 207 7.31 -9.59 9.05
C LEU A 207 6.44 -8.59 9.81
N LYS A 208 5.13 -8.79 9.74
CA LYS A 208 4.16 -8.04 10.54
C LYS A 208 4.07 -8.66 11.94
N ARG A 209 4.39 -7.90 12.96
CA ARG A 209 4.29 -8.29 14.37
C ARG A 209 3.25 -7.45 15.09
N GLY A 210 2.49 -8.10 15.98
CA GLY A 210 1.60 -7.41 16.92
C GLY A 210 2.39 -6.97 18.16
N GLY A 211 1.99 -5.83 18.74
CA GLY A 211 2.61 -5.33 19.97
C GLY A 211 1.68 -4.34 20.70
N PRO A 212 2.08 -3.84 21.88
CA PRO A 212 1.27 -2.90 22.67
C PRO A 212 0.90 -1.61 21.93
N GLY A 213 1.69 -1.20 20.92
CA GLY A 213 1.44 -0.05 20.04
C GLY A 213 0.68 -0.39 18.75
N GLY A 214 0.08 -1.58 18.65
CA GLY A 214 -0.58 -2.09 17.45
C GLY A 214 0.35 -2.89 16.54
N GLU A 215 -0.08 -3.14 15.30
CA GLU A 215 0.68 -3.93 14.34
C GLU A 215 1.85 -3.11 13.74
N MET A 216 3.05 -3.65 13.81
CA MET A 216 4.27 -3.07 13.25
C MET A 216 4.97 -4.05 12.30
N MET A 217 5.70 -3.51 11.32
CA MET A 217 6.64 -4.30 10.52
C MET A 217 7.99 -4.34 11.24
N ALA A 218 8.66 -5.48 11.21
CA ALA A 218 10.00 -5.65 11.75
C ALA A 218 10.87 -6.43 10.76
N VAL A 219 12.19 -6.24 10.82
CA VAL A 219 13.14 -7.13 10.14
C VAL A 219 13.13 -8.47 10.86
N ASP A 220 12.85 -9.54 10.14
CA ASP A 220 12.67 -10.88 10.68
C ASP A 220 12.92 -11.94 9.61
N PRO A 221 13.78 -12.95 9.85
CA PRO A 221 14.10 -13.97 8.85
C PRO A 221 12.88 -14.74 8.31
N GLU A 222 11.80 -14.88 9.10
CA GLU A 222 10.57 -15.54 8.68
C GLU A 222 9.65 -14.63 7.84
N GLY A 223 10.07 -13.38 7.59
CA GLY A 223 9.31 -12.40 6.84
C GLY A 223 9.38 -12.57 5.33
N GLN A 224 8.81 -11.62 4.64
CA GLN A 224 8.90 -11.55 3.18
C GLN A 224 10.17 -10.81 2.76
N PRO A 225 10.96 -11.34 1.82
CA PRO A 225 12.17 -10.68 1.33
C PRO A 225 11.92 -9.25 0.91
N SER A 226 12.80 -8.35 1.32
CA SER A 226 12.77 -6.94 0.96
C SER A 226 14.17 -6.42 0.66
N HIS A 227 14.25 -5.44 -0.25
CA HIS A 227 15.49 -4.84 -0.68
C HIS A 227 15.25 -3.37 -1.01
N SER A 228 16.10 -2.49 -0.47
CA SER A 228 16.13 -1.05 -0.73
C SER A 228 17.56 -0.58 -0.85
N SER A 229 17.78 0.41 -1.71
CA SER A 229 19.07 1.09 -1.88
C SER A 229 18.96 2.52 -1.37
N LEU A 230 20.02 3.02 -0.75
CA LEU A 230 20.17 4.42 -0.32
C LEU A 230 21.32 5.07 -1.09
N ARG A 231 21.16 6.34 -1.43
CA ARG A 231 22.21 7.26 -1.83
C ARG A 231 22.12 8.55 -1.03
N LEU A 232 23.22 8.92 -0.39
CA LEU A 232 23.35 10.21 0.27
C LEU A 232 23.32 11.33 -0.78
N ILE A 233 22.49 12.34 -0.57
CA ILE A 233 22.45 13.53 -1.40
C ILE A 233 23.33 14.60 -0.74
N GLU A 234 22.99 14.96 0.50
CA GLU A 234 23.68 16.03 1.21
C GLU A 234 23.54 15.87 2.72
N PRO A 235 24.62 15.96 3.51
CA PRO A 235 24.54 15.97 4.96
C PRO A 235 24.09 17.35 5.48
N ALA A 236 23.26 17.39 6.52
CA ALA A 236 22.95 18.57 7.32
C ALA A 236 23.68 18.48 8.66
N GLY A 237 25.00 18.72 8.62
CA GLY A 237 25.90 18.45 9.73
C GLY A 237 25.95 16.97 10.09
N VAL A 238 26.18 16.66 11.38
CA VAL A 238 26.31 15.27 11.86
C VAL A 238 24.97 14.66 12.32
N ARG A 239 23.92 15.47 12.40
CA ARG A 239 22.66 15.06 13.02
C ARG A 239 21.60 14.61 12.03
N MET A 240 21.64 15.07 10.80
CA MET A 240 20.65 14.77 9.76
C MET A 240 21.31 14.71 8.38
N ALA A 241 20.64 14.07 7.44
CA ALA A 241 21.04 14.06 6.03
C ALA A 241 19.83 13.96 5.11
N LEU A 242 19.90 14.57 3.94
CA LEU A 242 19.00 14.35 2.82
C LEU A 242 19.51 13.14 2.03
N VAL A 243 18.63 12.17 1.83
CA VAL A 243 18.95 10.94 1.10
C VAL A 243 17.91 10.65 0.03
N ALA A 244 18.36 9.97 -1.04
CA ALA A 244 17.49 9.30 -1.98
C ALA A 244 17.38 7.81 -1.62
N LEU A 245 16.17 7.25 -1.72
CA LEU A 245 15.88 5.86 -1.41
C LEU A 245 15.19 5.20 -2.60
N GLN A 246 15.63 4.01 -3.00
CA GLN A 246 14.96 3.20 -4.03
C GLN A 246 14.52 1.86 -3.45
N PRO A 247 13.21 1.63 -3.24
CA PRO A 247 12.70 0.31 -2.89
C PRO A 247 12.65 -0.59 -4.12
N ARG A 248 13.41 -1.68 -4.12
CA ARG A 248 13.37 -2.72 -5.16
C ARG A 248 12.14 -3.62 -5.01
N THR A 249 11.68 -3.81 -3.79
CA THR A 249 10.41 -4.49 -3.43
C THR A 249 9.42 -3.46 -2.88
N GLY A 250 8.17 -3.86 -2.62
CA GLY A 250 7.11 -2.96 -2.16
C GLY A 250 6.40 -3.45 -0.89
N ARG A 251 7.15 -3.77 0.18
CA ARG A 251 6.56 -4.22 1.44
C ARG A 251 6.02 -3.03 2.24
N THR A 252 5.02 -3.29 3.08
CA THR A 252 4.43 -2.26 3.94
C THR A 252 5.50 -1.61 4.81
N HIS A 253 5.54 -0.28 4.83
CA HIS A 253 6.50 0.55 5.59
C HIS A 253 7.99 0.23 5.32
N GLN A 254 8.33 -0.42 4.19
CA GLN A 254 9.67 -0.96 3.92
C GLN A 254 10.79 0.04 4.18
N LEU A 255 10.75 1.21 3.53
CA LEU A 255 11.80 2.23 3.67
C LEU A 255 11.93 2.72 5.11
N ARG A 256 10.81 2.88 5.81
CA ARG A 256 10.78 3.33 7.21
C ARG A 256 11.44 2.33 8.15
N VAL A 257 11.14 1.04 7.97
CA VAL A 257 11.72 -0.05 8.77
C VAL A 257 13.20 -0.24 8.46
N HIS A 258 13.58 -0.25 7.17
CA HIS A 258 14.98 -0.38 6.77
C HIS A 258 15.81 0.75 7.35
N MET A 259 15.40 2.01 7.17
CA MET A 259 16.15 3.16 7.69
C MET A 259 16.27 3.17 9.22
N ALA A 260 15.21 2.74 9.92
CA ALA A 260 15.26 2.61 11.37
C ALA A 260 16.20 1.47 11.82
N HIS A 261 16.20 0.35 11.10
CA HIS A 261 17.08 -0.81 11.36
C HIS A 261 18.55 -0.46 11.19
N GLU A 262 18.89 0.30 10.14
CA GLU A 262 20.25 0.78 9.87
C GLU A 262 20.69 1.92 10.82
N GLY A 263 19.86 2.30 11.78
CA GLY A 263 20.18 3.35 12.74
C GLY A 263 20.06 4.79 12.23
N HIS A 264 19.44 4.97 11.04
CA HIS A 264 19.18 6.27 10.41
C HIS A 264 17.68 6.51 10.21
N PRO A 265 16.84 6.51 11.27
CA PRO A 265 15.40 6.62 11.12
C PRO A 265 15.02 7.90 10.39
N ILE A 266 13.91 7.80 9.63
CA ILE A 266 13.37 8.96 8.91
C ILE A 266 12.83 9.98 9.93
N ILE A 267 13.14 11.24 9.73
CA ILE A 267 12.67 12.34 10.58
C ILE A 267 11.14 12.41 10.55
N GLY A 268 10.53 12.60 11.72
CA GLY A 268 9.08 12.63 11.90
C GLY A 268 8.40 11.27 11.86
N ASP A 269 9.17 10.16 11.83
CA ASP A 269 8.59 8.81 11.91
C ASP A 269 8.24 8.44 13.35
N GLY A 270 7.01 8.75 13.77
CA GLY A 270 6.51 8.41 15.11
C GLY A 270 6.33 6.92 15.36
N LYS A 271 6.41 6.07 14.33
CA LYS A 271 6.18 4.62 14.47
C LYS A 271 7.47 3.83 14.60
N TYR A 272 8.50 4.17 13.84
CA TYR A 272 9.77 3.42 13.77
C TYR A 272 10.98 4.22 14.24
N GLY A 273 10.86 5.55 14.31
CA GLY A 273 12.01 6.42 14.49
C GLY A 273 12.47 6.63 15.93
N GLY A 274 11.61 6.33 16.91
CA GLY A 274 11.92 6.60 18.31
C GLY A 274 12.35 8.06 18.57
N ALA A 275 13.14 8.31 19.60
CA ALA A 275 13.62 9.65 19.93
C ALA A 275 14.51 10.29 18.84
N ARG A 276 15.23 9.47 18.07
CA ARG A 276 16.14 9.96 17.02
C ARG A 276 15.42 10.59 15.82
N ALA A 277 14.19 10.19 15.55
CA ALA A 277 13.36 10.77 14.49
C ALA A 277 12.79 12.16 14.85
N HIS A 278 12.99 12.62 16.07
CA HIS A 278 12.48 13.90 16.58
C HIS A 278 13.60 14.78 17.13
N PRO A 279 14.58 15.21 16.31
CA PRO A 279 15.69 16.04 16.76
C PRO A 279 15.15 17.38 17.26
N GLY A 280 15.48 17.72 18.51
CA GLY A 280 15.04 18.94 19.18
C GLY A 280 13.75 18.81 20.01
N ALA A 281 13.10 17.65 20.03
CA ALA A 281 12.02 17.37 20.97
C ALA A 281 12.62 17.25 22.39
N ARG A 282 12.35 18.21 23.26
CA ARG A 282 12.52 18.04 24.72
C ARG A 282 11.32 17.25 25.25
N PRO A 283 11.46 16.40 26.28
CA PRO A 283 10.33 15.80 26.97
C PRO A 283 9.33 16.90 27.38
N GLY A 284 8.10 16.83 26.84
CA GLY A 284 7.03 17.81 27.12
C GLY A 284 7.05 19.11 26.30
N ALA A 285 7.97 19.30 25.36
CA ALA A 285 7.96 20.42 24.43
C ALA A 285 7.39 20.05 23.06
N HIS A 286 6.63 20.97 22.47
CA HIS A 286 6.36 20.89 21.02
C HIS A 286 7.69 20.86 20.25
N PRO A 287 7.77 20.20 19.08
CA PRO A 287 8.99 20.16 18.29
C PRO A 287 9.52 21.58 18.07
N GLY A 288 10.52 21.96 18.86
CA GLY A 288 11.17 23.26 18.75
C GLY A 288 12.17 23.22 17.61
N GLY A 289 12.28 24.29 16.86
CA GLY A 289 13.34 24.43 15.84
C GLY A 289 12.91 24.25 14.39
N GLY A 290 11.65 24.53 14.02
CA GLY A 290 11.23 24.58 12.60
C GLY A 290 11.00 23.25 11.92
N ILE A 291 11.26 22.10 12.59
CA ILE A 291 11.02 20.77 12.05
C ILE A 291 9.58 20.35 12.41
N ALA A 292 8.73 20.22 11.40
CA ALA A 292 7.34 19.78 11.61
C ALA A 292 7.31 18.33 12.11
N GLY A 293 6.38 18.00 13.02
CA GLY A 293 6.15 16.63 13.50
C GLY A 293 5.50 15.70 12.46
N LYS A 294 5.84 15.88 11.17
CA LYS A 294 5.35 15.11 10.03
C LYS A 294 6.46 14.22 9.47
N LEU A 295 6.09 13.12 8.83
CA LEU A 295 7.03 12.21 8.20
C LEU A 295 7.74 12.89 7.00
N TYR A 296 9.06 12.91 7.00
CA TYR A 296 9.90 13.41 5.92
C TYR A 296 10.27 12.30 4.94
N LEU A 297 9.26 11.70 4.32
CA LEU A 297 9.38 10.69 3.27
C LEU A 297 8.45 11.06 2.12
N HIS A 298 9.00 11.21 0.93
CA HIS A 298 8.30 11.68 -0.25
C HIS A 298 8.62 10.80 -1.46
N ALA A 299 7.60 10.24 -2.10
CA ALA A 299 7.71 9.54 -3.38
C ALA A 299 7.98 10.59 -4.47
N TRP A 300 9.25 10.92 -4.65
CA TRP A 300 9.68 12.05 -5.47
C TRP A 300 9.54 11.79 -6.95
N ARG A 301 10.10 10.67 -7.43
CA ARG A 301 10.13 10.33 -8.85
C ARG A 301 9.63 8.92 -9.10
N LEU A 302 8.88 8.78 -10.18
CA LEU A 302 8.50 7.49 -10.75
C LEU A 302 8.90 7.49 -12.23
N ARG A 303 9.79 6.59 -12.62
CA ARG A 303 10.13 6.32 -14.02
C ARG A 303 9.34 5.11 -14.48
N LEU A 304 8.55 5.29 -15.53
CA LEU A 304 7.77 4.23 -16.17
C LEU A 304 8.66 3.36 -17.06
N ALA A 305 8.15 2.21 -17.48
CA ALA A 305 8.88 1.27 -18.34
C ALA A 305 9.25 1.85 -19.72
N ASP A 306 8.49 2.79 -20.23
CA ASP A 306 8.75 3.52 -21.48
C ASP A 306 9.78 4.66 -21.33
N GLY A 307 10.33 4.85 -20.13
CA GLY A 307 11.27 5.92 -19.80
C GLY A 307 10.63 7.23 -19.33
N THR A 308 9.31 7.37 -19.39
CA THR A 308 8.60 8.56 -18.89
C THR A 308 8.93 8.80 -17.43
N LEU A 309 9.39 10.01 -17.10
CA LEU A 309 9.72 10.43 -15.73
C LEU A 309 8.62 11.34 -15.19
N ILE A 310 8.02 10.92 -14.08
CA ILE A 310 7.02 11.68 -13.33
C ILE A 310 7.66 12.16 -12.03
N GLU A 311 7.61 13.46 -11.78
CA GLU A 311 8.17 14.08 -10.58
C GLU A 311 7.10 14.81 -9.78
N ALA A 312 7.05 14.62 -8.47
CA ALA A 312 6.15 15.32 -7.58
C ALA A 312 6.90 16.41 -6.80
N PRO A 313 6.36 17.65 -6.74
CA PRO A 313 6.92 18.70 -5.90
C PRO A 313 6.78 18.33 -4.42
N LEU A 314 7.81 18.68 -3.63
CA LEU A 314 7.82 18.44 -2.17
C LEU A 314 6.66 19.17 -1.47
N PRO A 315 6.06 18.57 -0.45
CA PRO A 315 5.09 19.26 0.40
C PRO A 315 5.78 20.40 1.18
N ALA A 316 5.01 21.45 1.50
CA ALA A 316 5.53 22.67 2.11
C ALA A 316 6.43 22.41 3.33
N HIS A 317 5.98 21.55 4.28
CA HIS A 317 6.77 21.27 5.48
C HIS A 317 8.16 20.68 5.16
N PHE A 318 8.28 19.86 4.10
CA PHE A 318 9.57 19.28 3.73
C PHE A 318 10.45 20.33 3.06
N ARG A 319 9.92 21.02 2.05
CA ARG A 319 10.63 22.09 1.34
C ARG A 319 11.14 23.17 2.29
N ASP A 320 10.28 23.66 3.21
CA ASP A 320 10.61 24.73 4.12
C ASP A 320 11.71 24.29 5.13
N THR A 321 11.67 23.03 5.56
CA THR A 321 12.74 22.46 6.41
C THR A 321 14.05 22.31 5.65
N LEU A 322 14.05 21.84 4.39
CA LEU A 322 15.28 21.80 3.58
C LEU A 322 15.89 23.18 3.42
N ALA A 323 15.07 24.20 3.13
CA ALA A 323 15.54 25.58 3.03
C ALA A 323 16.16 26.08 4.35
N THR A 324 15.55 25.77 5.50
CA THR A 324 16.08 26.12 6.83
C THR A 324 17.41 25.45 7.12
N LEU A 325 17.62 24.22 6.61
CA LEU A 325 18.85 23.44 6.76
C LEU A 325 19.92 23.81 5.72
N GLY A 326 19.61 24.67 4.76
CA GLY A 326 20.48 25.01 3.64
C GLY A 326 20.64 23.88 2.60
N LEU A 327 19.70 22.92 2.60
CA LEU A 327 19.72 21.77 1.69
C LEU A 327 18.92 22.07 0.43
N ALA A 328 19.40 21.56 -0.72
CA ALA A 328 18.69 21.69 -2.00
C ALA A 328 18.10 20.37 -2.47
N VAL A 329 16.93 20.45 -3.13
CA VAL A 329 16.40 19.32 -3.88
C VAL A 329 17.27 19.08 -5.10
N PRO A 330 17.68 17.85 -5.41
CA PRO A 330 18.50 17.57 -6.57
C PRO A 330 17.82 18.02 -7.87
N GLY A 331 18.60 18.54 -8.83
CA GLY A 331 18.13 18.98 -10.13
C GLY A 331 17.52 17.87 -10.98
N ALA A 332 16.95 18.25 -12.13
CA ALA A 332 16.28 17.30 -13.04
C ALA A 332 17.24 16.24 -13.62
N ASP A 333 18.51 16.58 -13.75
CA ASP A 333 19.60 15.74 -14.24
C ASP A 333 20.12 14.72 -13.20
N TRP A 334 19.75 14.90 -11.94
CA TRP A 334 20.18 13.98 -10.89
C TRP A 334 19.60 12.57 -11.11
N GLN A 335 20.47 11.58 -11.07
CA GLN A 335 20.09 10.17 -11.21
C GLN A 335 20.60 9.37 -10.02
N PHE A 336 19.80 8.39 -9.61
CA PHE A 336 20.30 7.34 -8.75
C PHE A 336 21.36 6.58 -9.54
N ALA A 337 22.55 6.27 -8.94
CA ALA A 337 23.64 5.65 -9.66
C ALA A 337 23.16 4.45 -10.49
N ALA A 338 23.68 4.34 -11.71
CA ALA A 338 23.39 3.23 -12.60
C ALA A 338 23.64 1.89 -11.89
N ARG A 339 22.74 0.93 -12.15
CA ARG A 339 22.95 -0.46 -11.73
C ARG A 339 24.24 -0.93 -12.36
N GLY A 340 25.29 -1.15 -11.55
CA GLY A 340 26.47 -1.88 -11.99
C GLY A 340 26.12 -3.34 -12.22
#